data_4327e7150cdefc73acaca7691c894bd8
#
_entry.id   4327e7150cdefc73acaca7691c894bd8
#
_cell.length_a   1.000
_cell.length_b   1.000
_cell.length_c   1.000
_cell.angle_alpha   90.00
_cell.angle_beta   90.00
_cell.angle_gamma   90.00
#
_symmetry.space_group_name_H-M   'P 1'
#
loop_
_entity.id
_entity.type
_entity.pdbx_description
1 polymer ?
#
loop_
_entity_poly.entity_id
_entity_poly.type
_entity_poly.pdbx_seq_one_letter_code
_entity_poly.pdbx_strand_id
1 'polypeptide(L)'
;GTVLLMDIKGRTLRADDGGRVVLRVGAGENWHELVLWCHHHGLHGLANLALIPGSVGAAPIQNIGAYGVEVAQRIRAVHVIHRETLATNVLAPEACQFPYRDSRFKHEEGAQWIITAVDLQLDRAAPVCLEYPALKERLQSADPTHDAVLAGVMSLRQEKLPDPVVTPNVGSFFKNPVLTQEEGDVLRERVSDVPLFPGPGGR
;
A
#
# COMPACT_ATOMS: atom_id res chain seq x y z
N GLY A 1 19.46 23.68 -0.35
CA GLY A 1 19.21 22.64 0.66
C GLY A 1 19.83 21.31 0.24
N THR A 2 19.99 20.37 1.16
CA THR A 2 20.51 19.03 0.89
C THR A 2 19.34 18.10 0.62
N VAL A 3 19.42 17.31 -0.45
CA VAL A 3 18.45 16.25 -0.78
C VAL A 3 19.12 14.89 -0.55
N LEU A 4 18.49 14.02 0.22
CA LEU A 4 18.94 12.65 0.43
C LEU A 4 18.11 11.71 -0.45
N LEU A 5 18.78 11.01 -1.36
CA LEU A 5 18.15 9.94 -2.14
C LEU A 5 18.17 8.65 -1.32
N MET A 6 16.98 8.06 -1.09
CA MET A 6 16.86 6.78 -0.44
C MET A 6 17.23 5.65 -1.42
N ASP A 7 18.40 5.03 -1.22
CA ASP A 7 18.91 3.94 -2.07
C ASP A 7 19.33 2.69 -1.26
N ILE A 8 18.74 2.50 -0.08
CA ILE A 8 18.94 1.27 0.70
C ILE A 8 18.18 0.14 0.02
N LYS A 9 18.90 -0.77 -0.61
CA LYS A 9 18.38 -1.91 -1.36
C LYS A 9 18.45 -3.20 -0.55
N GLY A 10 17.82 -4.22 -1.06
CA GLY A 10 17.91 -5.60 -0.58
C GLY A 10 16.57 -6.16 -0.12
N ARG A 11 16.43 -7.45 -0.32
CA ARG A 11 15.26 -8.27 0.06
C ARG A 11 15.79 -9.47 0.84
N THR A 12 15.44 -9.54 2.12
CA THR A 12 15.98 -10.57 3.02
C THR A 12 14.84 -11.32 3.69
N LEU A 13 14.80 -12.61 3.52
CA LEU A 13 13.89 -13.48 4.23
C LEU A 13 14.28 -13.50 5.72
N ARG A 14 13.36 -13.14 6.61
CA ARG A 14 13.59 -13.07 8.07
C ARG A 14 12.95 -14.23 8.81
N ALA A 15 11.80 -14.69 8.34
CA ALA A 15 11.12 -15.86 8.87
C ALA A 15 10.30 -16.50 7.73
N ASP A 16 10.20 -17.83 7.76
CA ASP A 16 9.38 -18.65 6.88
C ASP A 16 8.94 -19.87 7.69
N ASP A 17 7.65 -20.01 7.94
CA ASP A 17 7.06 -21.16 8.63
C ASP A 17 6.39 -22.17 7.67
N GLY A 18 6.67 -22.02 6.37
CA GLY A 18 6.09 -22.81 5.30
C GLY A 18 4.79 -22.23 4.73
N GLY A 19 4.11 -21.35 5.46
CA GLY A 19 2.90 -20.64 5.01
C GLY A 19 3.10 -19.13 5.03
N ARG A 20 3.45 -18.61 6.20
CA ARG A 20 3.70 -17.17 6.40
C ARG A 20 5.17 -16.85 6.27
N VAL A 21 5.45 -15.78 5.58
CA VAL A 21 6.82 -15.32 5.30
C VAL A 21 6.97 -13.88 5.77
N VAL A 22 8.04 -13.59 6.50
CA VAL A 22 8.43 -12.22 6.83
C VAL A 22 9.61 -11.84 5.94
N LEU A 23 9.37 -10.88 5.05
CA LEU A 23 10.35 -10.36 4.12
C LEU A 23 10.77 -8.94 4.54
N ARG A 24 12.05 -8.76 4.89
CA ARG A 24 12.63 -7.43 5.08
C ARG A 24 13.05 -6.86 3.74
N VAL A 25 12.60 -5.64 3.46
CA VAL A 25 12.86 -4.95 2.19
C VAL A 25 13.45 -3.57 2.48
N GLY A 26 14.56 -3.26 1.82
CA GLY A 26 15.22 -1.96 1.92
C GLY A 26 14.32 -0.83 1.40
N ALA A 27 14.35 0.31 2.09
CA ALA A 27 13.45 1.43 1.82
C ALA A 27 13.59 2.01 0.40
N GLY A 28 14.74 1.87 -0.23
CA GLY A 28 15.01 2.32 -1.60
C GLY A 28 14.57 1.36 -2.71
N GLU A 29 14.06 0.15 -2.39
CA GLU A 29 13.52 -0.75 -3.40
C GLU A 29 12.30 -0.14 -4.09
N ASN A 30 12.16 -0.38 -5.40
CA ASN A 30 10.97 0.03 -6.14
C ASN A 30 9.77 -0.79 -5.69
N TRP A 31 8.66 -0.11 -5.38
CA TRP A 31 7.45 -0.78 -4.88
C TRP A 31 6.86 -1.77 -5.87
N HIS A 32 6.68 -1.36 -7.13
CA HIS A 32 6.06 -2.23 -8.13
C HIS A 32 6.93 -3.44 -8.46
N GLU A 33 8.24 -3.25 -8.57
CA GLU A 33 9.19 -4.36 -8.77
C GLU A 33 9.17 -5.35 -7.60
N LEU A 34 8.99 -4.84 -6.37
CA LEU A 34 8.79 -5.70 -5.21
C LEU A 34 7.51 -6.52 -5.32
N VAL A 35 6.39 -5.91 -5.73
CA VAL A 35 5.11 -6.62 -5.92
C VAL A 35 5.27 -7.76 -6.92
N LEU A 36 5.90 -7.49 -8.07
CA LEU A 36 6.15 -8.51 -9.10
C LEU A 36 7.09 -9.60 -8.59
N TRP A 37 8.14 -9.22 -7.89
CA TRP A 37 9.08 -10.18 -7.31
C TRP A 37 8.40 -11.10 -6.29
N CYS A 38 7.61 -10.55 -5.36
CA CYS A 38 6.85 -11.33 -4.40
C CYS A 38 5.89 -12.31 -5.09
N HIS A 39 5.15 -11.82 -6.08
CA HIS A 39 4.23 -12.64 -6.86
C HIS A 39 4.93 -13.82 -7.54
N HIS A 40 6.06 -13.56 -8.19
CA HIS A 40 6.87 -14.60 -8.87
C HIS A 40 7.42 -15.68 -7.93
N HIS A 41 7.62 -15.33 -6.66
CA HIS A 41 8.08 -16.25 -5.61
C HIS A 41 6.93 -16.90 -4.82
N GLY A 42 5.68 -16.76 -5.27
CA GLY A 42 4.50 -17.30 -4.58
C GLY A 42 4.26 -16.67 -3.22
N LEU A 43 4.65 -15.40 -3.03
CA LEU A 43 4.44 -14.63 -1.82
C LEU A 43 3.28 -13.65 -2.05
N HIS A 44 2.11 -13.98 -1.53
CA HIS A 44 0.87 -13.28 -1.84
C HIS A 44 0.51 -12.21 -0.79
N GLY A 45 -0.35 -11.27 -1.20
CA GLY A 45 -0.88 -10.20 -0.37
C GLY A 45 -0.61 -8.78 -0.87
N LEU A 46 0.20 -8.61 -1.93
CA LEU A 46 0.56 -7.29 -2.48
C LEU A 46 0.00 -7.02 -3.88
N ALA A 47 -0.60 -8.01 -4.56
CA ALA A 47 -1.03 -7.89 -5.96
C ALA A 47 -1.96 -6.69 -6.21
N ASN A 48 -2.90 -6.42 -5.29
CA ASN A 48 -3.82 -5.28 -5.36
C ASN A 48 -3.12 -3.91 -5.33
N LEU A 49 -1.87 -3.86 -4.86
CA LEU A 49 -1.05 -2.65 -4.75
C LEU A 49 -0.05 -2.49 -5.91
N ALA A 50 -0.22 -3.28 -6.98
CA ALA A 50 0.63 -3.20 -8.17
C ALA A 50 0.54 -1.82 -8.85
N LEU A 51 1.61 -1.42 -9.55
CA LEU A 51 1.73 -0.14 -10.25
C LEU A 51 1.54 1.12 -9.39
N ILE A 52 1.53 1.02 -8.05
CA ILE A 52 1.65 2.21 -7.21
C ILE A 52 3.09 2.73 -7.35
N PRO A 53 3.30 3.98 -7.78
CA PRO A 53 4.64 4.52 -7.95
C PRO A 53 5.31 4.79 -6.60
N GLY A 54 6.65 4.77 -6.59
CA GLY A 54 7.44 5.11 -5.42
C GLY A 54 8.29 3.95 -4.89
N SER A 55 8.91 4.20 -3.73
CA SER A 55 9.77 3.23 -3.05
C SER A 55 9.08 2.54 -1.89
N VAL A 56 9.65 1.42 -1.45
CA VAL A 56 9.15 0.65 -0.31
C VAL A 56 9.11 1.50 0.97
N GLY A 57 10.11 2.35 1.20
CA GLY A 57 10.12 3.24 2.36
C GLY A 57 9.07 4.35 2.33
N ALA A 58 8.55 4.69 1.14
CA ALA A 58 7.45 5.65 1.00
C ALA A 58 6.07 5.00 1.27
N ALA A 59 5.95 3.69 1.13
CA ALA A 59 4.68 2.98 1.27
C ALA A 59 4.02 3.16 2.65
N PRO A 60 4.73 3.06 3.80
CA PRO A 60 4.16 3.28 5.12
C PRO A 60 3.74 4.73 5.38
N ILE A 61 4.39 5.72 4.73
CA ILE A 61 4.19 7.14 5.06
C ILE A 61 2.73 7.55 4.93
N GLN A 62 2.07 7.16 3.85
CA GLN A 62 0.66 7.45 3.65
C GLN A 62 -0.21 6.19 3.65
N ASN A 63 0.28 5.09 4.24
CA ASN A 63 -0.45 3.83 4.24
C ASN A 63 -1.05 3.54 2.85
N ILE A 64 -0.18 3.32 1.85
CA ILE A 64 -0.65 3.13 0.47
C ILE A 64 -1.71 2.05 0.39
N GLY A 65 -2.73 2.28 -0.43
CA GLY A 65 -3.82 1.33 -0.58
C GLY A 65 -4.53 1.49 -1.92
N ALA A 66 -4.96 0.38 -2.47
CA ALA A 66 -5.71 0.29 -3.70
C ALA A 66 -6.48 -1.02 -3.76
N TYR A 67 -7.58 -1.03 -4.49
CA TYR A 67 -8.36 -2.24 -4.80
C TYR A 67 -8.69 -3.12 -3.60
N GLY A 68 -9.10 -2.49 -2.46
CA GLY A 68 -9.53 -3.19 -1.24
C GLY A 68 -8.38 -3.58 -0.29
N VAL A 69 -7.12 -3.27 -0.59
CA VAL A 69 -5.96 -3.60 0.25
C VAL A 69 -5.24 -2.34 0.67
N GLU A 70 -4.82 -2.27 1.93
CA GLU A 70 -3.88 -1.29 2.45
C GLU A 70 -2.57 -1.95 2.87
N VAL A 71 -1.44 -1.27 2.68
CA VAL A 71 -0.12 -1.84 3.00
C VAL A 71 0.04 -2.13 4.50
N ALA A 72 -0.61 -1.36 5.36
CA ALA A 72 -0.63 -1.59 6.81
C ALA A 72 -1.03 -3.02 7.19
N GLN A 73 -1.92 -3.66 6.42
CA GLN A 73 -2.35 -5.05 6.63
C GLN A 73 -1.20 -6.06 6.44
N ARG A 74 -0.11 -5.64 5.81
CA ARG A 74 1.04 -6.49 5.50
C ARG A 74 2.30 -6.04 6.24
N ILE A 75 2.33 -4.85 6.82
CA ILE A 75 3.47 -4.38 7.59
C ILE A 75 3.56 -5.14 8.91
N ARG A 76 4.72 -5.74 9.17
CA ARG A 76 5.07 -6.41 10.42
C ARG A 76 5.94 -5.52 11.32
N ALA A 77 6.82 -4.72 10.70
CA ALA A 77 7.65 -3.73 11.38
C ALA A 77 8.17 -2.68 10.40
N VAL A 78 8.45 -1.49 10.90
CA VAL A 78 9.11 -0.42 10.15
C VAL A 78 10.42 -0.07 10.85
N HIS A 79 11.53 -0.22 10.12
CA HIS A 79 12.87 0.11 10.61
C HIS A 79 13.16 1.57 10.31
N VAL A 80 13.57 2.29 11.32
CA VAL A 80 13.78 3.73 11.25
C VAL A 80 15.10 4.15 11.89
N ILE A 81 15.61 5.30 11.43
CA ILE A 81 16.72 6.01 12.06
C ILE A 81 16.30 7.43 12.38
N HIS A 82 16.59 7.90 13.56
CA HIS A 82 16.30 9.28 13.95
C HIS A 82 17.30 10.23 13.28
N ARG A 83 16.80 11.22 12.55
CA ARG A 83 17.62 12.10 11.68
C ARG A 83 18.68 12.92 12.41
N GLU A 84 18.49 13.21 13.70
CA GLU A 84 19.42 14.03 14.50
C GLU A 84 20.32 13.16 15.36
N THR A 85 19.75 12.21 16.12
CA THR A 85 20.51 11.40 17.07
C THR A 85 21.16 10.17 16.43
N LEU A 86 20.76 9.83 15.19
CA LEU A 86 21.15 8.62 14.47
C LEU A 86 20.78 7.31 15.20
N ALA A 87 19.96 7.39 16.23
CA ALA A 87 19.46 6.22 16.93
C ALA A 87 18.55 5.40 16.00
N THR A 88 18.79 4.09 15.94
CA THR A 88 17.95 3.16 15.18
C THR A 88 16.82 2.63 16.05
N ASN A 89 15.66 2.41 15.46
CA ASN A 89 14.51 1.81 16.12
C ASN A 89 13.74 0.91 15.17
N VAL A 90 12.94 0.01 15.74
CA VAL A 90 12.03 -0.88 15.02
C VAL A 90 10.62 -0.63 15.57
N LEU A 91 9.75 -0.10 14.74
CA LEU A 91 8.39 0.27 15.12
C LEU A 91 7.42 -0.85 14.71
N ALA A 92 6.63 -1.31 15.67
CA ALA A 92 5.49 -2.17 15.39
C ALA A 92 4.38 -1.40 14.66
N PRO A 93 3.46 -2.06 13.95
CA PRO A 93 2.38 -1.39 13.20
C PRO A 93 1.54 -0.43 14.05
N GLU A 94 1.27 -0.79 15.30
CA GLU A 94 0.50 0.01 16.26
C GLU A 94 1.21 1.34 16.57
N ALA A 95 2.54 1.30 16.66
CA ALA A 95 3.34 2.50 16.87
C ALA A 95 3.42 3.40 15.63
N CYS A 96 3.15 2.86 14.44
CA CYS A 96 3.13 3.61 13.19
C CYS A 96 1.80 4.34 12.97
N GLN A 97 0.71 3.96 13.65
CA GLN A 97 -0.62 4.59 13.56
C GLN A 97 -1.08 4.75 12.11
N PHE A 98 -1.58 3.68 11.51
CA PHE A 98 -2.00 3.65 10.10
C PHE A 98 -3.51 3.86 9.91
N PRO A 99 -4.07 5.07 9.97
CA PRO A 99 -5.42 5.32 9.49
C PRO A 99 -5.47 5.39 7.97
N TYR A 100 -6.65 5.67 7.41
CA TYR A 100 -6.83 5.79 5.97
C TYR A 100 -5.94 6.87 5.35
N ARG A 101 -5.03 6.47 4.48
CA ARG A 101 -4.06 7.33 3.76
C ARG A 101 -3.23 8.22 4.68
N ASP A 102 -2.90 7.72 5.86
CA ASP A 102 -2.13 8.47 6.86
C ASP A 102 -1.24 7.54 7.70
N SER A 103 -0.29 8.12 8.41
CA SER A 103 0.54 7.47 9.42
C SER A 103 1.21 8.52 10.29
N ARG A 104 1.80 8.11 11.42
CA ARG A 104 2.61 9.00 12.25
C ARG A 104 3.72 9.71 11.48
N PHE A 105 4.26 9.09 10.42
CA PHE A 105 5.37 9.65 9.63
C PHE A 105 5.00 10.92 8.85
N LYS A 106 3.71 11.23 8.70
CA LYS A 106 3.23 12.48 8.08
C LYS A 106 3.09 13.63 9.08
N HIS A 107 3.17 13.34 10.37
CA HIS A 107 3.00 14.31 11.45
C HIS A 107 4.35 14.70 12.05
N GLU A 108 4.37 15.78 12.82
CA GLU A 108 5.60 16.39 13.34
C GLU A 108 6.48 15.40 14.12
N GLU A 109 5.88 14.55 14.95
CA GLU A 109 6.61 13.52 15.69
C GLU A 109 7.26 12.47 14.80
N GLY A 110 6.65 12.18 13.67
CA GLY A 110 7.14 11.20 12.70
C GLY A 110 8.15 11.76 11.69
N ALA A 111 8.13 13.06 11.44
CA ALA A 111 9.01 13.72 10.49
C ALA A 111 10.50 13.66 10.86
N GLN A 112 10.81 13.28 12.11
CA GLN A 112 12.17 13.09 12.59
C GLN A 112 12.74 11.71 12.26
N TRP A 113 11.93 10.79 11.74
CA TRP A 113 12.33 9.43 11.42
C TRP A 113 12.53 9.23 9.93
N ILE A 114 13.63 8.60 9.57
CA ILE A 114 13.94 8.14 8.21
C ILE A 114 13.70 6.65 8.18
N ILE A 115 12.80 6.19 7.31
CA ILE A 115 12.52 4.77 7.13
C ILE A 115 13.66 4.15 6.32
N THR A 116 14.29 3.11 6.86
CA THR A 116 15.43 2.41 6.23
C THR A 116 15.06 1.05 5.67
N ALA A 117 14.07 0.37 6.27
CA ALA A 117 13.51 -0.88 5.75
C ALA A 117 12.09 -1.11 6.27
N VAL A 118 11.36 -2.01 5.61
CA VAL A 118 10.03 -2.47 6.01
C VAL A 118 10.03 -3.99 6.05
N ASP A 119 9.54 -4.57 7.15
CA ASP A 119 9.26 -5.98 7.26
C ASP A 119 7.81 -6.22 6.84
N LEU A 120 7.61 -6.98 5.77
CA LEU A 120 6.30 -7.34 5.23
C LEU A 120 5.97 -8.79 5.59
N GLN A 121 4.78 -9.01 6.14
CA GLN A 121 4.25 -10.35 6.33
C GLN A 121 3.40 -10.74 5.13
N LEU A 122 3.85 -11.77 4.42
CA LEU A 122 3.23 -12.33 3.22
C LEU A 122 2.82 -13.78 3.48
N ASP A 123 1.97 -14.32 2.63
CA ASP A 123 1.46 -15.67 2.80
C ASP A 123 1.46 -16.42 1.47
N ARG A 124 1.92 -17.67 1.47
CA ARG A 124 1.94 -18.54 0.27
C ARG A 124 0.54 -19.03 -0.10
N ALA A 125 -0.36 -19.10 0.86
CA ALA A 125 -1.73 -19.58 0.72
C ALA A 125 -2.77 -18.48 0.98
N ALA A 126 -2.39 -17.18 0.94
CA ALA A 126 -3.34 -16.10 1.14
C ALA A 126 -4.48 -16.17 0.10
N PRO A 127 -5.73 -15.97 0.50
CA PRO A 127 -6.81 -15.81 -0.46
C PRO A 127 -6.61 -14.53 -1.29
N VAL A 128 -7.17 -14.52 -2.48
CA VAL A 128 -7.22 -13.31 -3.31
C VAL A 128 -8.20 -12.30 -2.71
N CYS A 129 -7.89 -11.01 -2.80
CA CYS A 129 -8.78 -9.94 -2.36
C CYS A 129 -9.57 -9.38 -3.55
N LEU A 130 -10.91 -9.49 -3.50
CA LEU A 130 -11.84 -9.02 -4.53
C LEU A 130 -12.85 -8.00 -3.99
N GLU A 131 -12.52 -7.31 -2.91
CA GLU A 131 -13.42 -6.34 -2.28
C GLU A 131 -13.73 -5.13 -3.17
N TYR A 132 -12.88 -4.84 -4.15
CA TYR A 132 -13.08 -3.72 -5.07
C TYR A 132 -14.00 -4.13 -6.24
N PRO A 133 -15.20 -3.52 -6.38
CA PRO A 133 -16.23 -3.96 -7.34
C PRO A 133 -15.74 -4.05 -8.78
N ALA A 134 -15.05 -3.04 -9.28
CA ALA A 134 -14.57 -3.03 -10.66
C ALA A 134 -13.51 -4.12 -10.94
N LEU A 135 -12.74 -4.56 -9.94
CA LEU A 135 -11.83 -5.69 -10.08
C LEU A 135 -12.61 -7.00 -10.16
N LYS A 136 -13.62 -7.17 -9.32
CA LYS A 136 -14.50 -8.33 -9.33
C LYS A 136 -15.24 -8.47 -10.67
N GLU A 137 -15.77 -7.38 -11.19
CA GLU A 137 -16.42 -7.33 -12.51
C GLU A 137 -15.44 -7.66 -13.64
N ARG A 138 -14.21 -7.13 -13.57
CA ARG A 138 -13.18 -7.38 -14.57
C ARG A 138 -12.83 -8.87 -14.69
N LEU A 139 -12.71 -9.56 -13.57
CA LEU A 139 -12.25 -10.93 -13.55
C LEU A 139 -13.34 -11.94 -13.95
N GLN A 140 -14.62 -11.63 -13.74
CA GLN A 140 -15.78 -12.46 -14.11
C GLN A 140 -15.67 -13.95 -13.69
N SER A 141 -14.83 -14.23 -12.69
CA SER A 141 -14.54 -15.59 -12.20
C SER A 141 -15.00 -15.73 -10.75
N ALA A 142 -15.57 -16.89 -10.43
CA ALA A 142 -15.93 -17.22 -9.06
C ALA A 142 -14.69 -17.55 -8.21
N ASP A 143 -13.62 -18.03 -8.82
CA ASP A 143 -12.35 -18.40 -8.17
C ASP A 143 -11.15 -17.94 -9.02
N PRO A 144 -10.81 -16.64 -8.99
CA PRO A 144 -9.71 -16.12 -9.77
C PRO A 144 -8.36 -16.49 -9.14
N THR A 145 -7.38 -16.75 -9.99
CA THR A 145 -5.99 -16.98 -9.57
C THR A 145 -5.30 -15.67 -9.15
N HIS A 146 -4.20 -15.78 -8.42
CA HIS A 146 -3.35 -14.63 -8.10
C HIS A 146 -2.82 -13.91 -9.34
N ASP A 147 -2.50 -14.68 -10.41
CA ASP A 147 -2.09 -14.12 -11.71
C ASP A 147 -3.19 -13.27 -12.33
N ALA A 148 -4.43 -13.77 -12.31
CA ALA A 148 -5.57 -13.04 -12.82
C ALA A 148 -5.82 -11.75 -12.05
N VAL A 149 -5.71 -11.77 -10.71
CA VAL A 149 -5.85 -10.58 -9.87
C VAL A 149 -4.78 -9.55 -10.18
N LEU A 150 -3.50 -9.96 -10.26
CA LEU A 150 -2.40 -9.06 -10.60
C LEU A 150 -2.61 -8.42 -11.97
N ALA A 151 -2.91 -9.21 -12.98
CA ALA A 151 -3.17 -8.74 -14.35
C ALA A 151 -4.39 -7.80 -14.41
N GLY A 152 -5.48 -8.14 -13.71
CA GLY A 152 -6.68 -7.32 -13.63
C GLY A 152 -6.44 -5.96 -12.97
N VAL A 153 -5.68 -5.92 -11.87
CA VAL A 153 -5.29 -4.68 -11.21
C VAL A 153 -4.42 -3.82 -12.13
N MET A 154 -3.41 -4.41 -12.78
CA MET A 154 -2.54 -3.68 -13.69
C MET A 154 -3.33 -3.10 -14.88
N SER A 155 -4.23 -3.88 -15.49
CA SER A 155 -5.10 -3.41 -16.57
C SER A 155 -5.99 -2.25 -16.14
N LEU A 156 -6.70 -2.36 -15.00
CA LEU A 156 -7.55 -1.30 -14.49
C LEU A 156 -6.78 0.00 -14.20
N ARG A 157 -5.55 -0.11 -13.73
CA ARG A 157 -4.72 1.07 -13.47
C ARG A 157 -4.24 1.73 -14.76
N GLN A 158 -3.77 0.95 -15.72
CA GLN A 158 -3.31 1.45 -17.02
C GLN A 158 -4.42 2.13 -17.82
N GLU A 159 -5.68 1.66 -17.69
CA GLU A 159 -6.84 2.31 -18.32
C GLU A 159 -7.20 3.67 -17.67
N LYS A 160 -6.97 3.79 -16.36
CA LYS A 160 -7.39 4.99 -15.60
C LYS A 160 -6.30 6.03 -15.40
N LEU A 161 -5.04 5.61 -15.41
CA LEU A 161 -3.90 6.44 -15.09
C LEU A 161 -2.90 6.40 -16.23
N PRO A 162 -2.45 7.55 -16.75
CA PRO A 162 -1.40 7.58 -17.76
C PRO A 162 -0.10 7.04 -17.19
N ASP A 163 0.71 6.42 -18.04
CA ASP A 163 2.05 5.98 -17.68
C ASP A 163 2.91 7.19 -17.28
N PRO A 164 3.45 7.25 -16.06
CA PRO A 164 4.23 8.39 -15.60
C PRO A 164 5.54 8.60 -16.38
N VAL A 165 6.03 7.58 -17.08
CA VAL A 165 7.19 7.69 -18.00
C VAL A 165 6.82 8.47 -19.25
N VAL A 166 5.60 8.29 -19.76
CA VAL A 166 5.09 8.96 -20.97
C VAL A 166 4.47 10.30 -20.62
N THR A 167 3.65 10.34 -19.58
CA THR A 167 2.97 11.55 -19.10
C THR A 167 3.23 11.71 -17.60
N PRO A 168 4.19 12.55 -17.21
CA PRO A 168 4.50 12.78 -15.80
C PRO A 168 3.25 13.13 -14.99
N ASN A 169 3.01 12.40 -13.94
CA ASN A 169 1.87 12.59 -13.04
C ASN A 169 2.18 12.08 -11.64
N VAL A 170 1.34 12.45 -10.68
CA VAL A 170 1.46 12.04 -9.27
C VAL A 170 0.39 11.02 -8.86
N GLY A 171 -0.35 10.47 -9.82
CA GLY A 171 -1.48 9.59 -9.56
C GLY A 171 -2.65 10.32 -8.89
N SER A 172 -3.37 9.65 -7.99
CA SER A 172 -4.45 10.26 -7.22
C SER A 172 -3.89 11.24 -6.19
N PHE A 173 -4.00 12.52 -6.48
CA PHE A 173 -3.48 13.59 -5.63
C PHE A 173 -4.35 13.85 -4.41
N PHE A 174 -5.68 13.83 -4.58
CA PHE A 174 -6.61 14.10 -3.50
C PHE A 174 -6.96 12.83 -2.73
N LYS A 175 -7.02 12.97 -1.40
CA LYS A 175 -7.55 11.96 -0.50
C LYS A 175 -9.08 12.08 -0.49
N ASN A 176 -9.80 10.96 -0.61
CA ASN A 176 -11.25 10.98 -0.44
C ASN A 176 -11.59 11.45 0.98
N PRO A 177 -12.55 12.37 1.14
CA PRO A 177 -13.02 12.77 2.45
C PRO A 177 -13.72 11.60 3.15
N VAL A 178 -13.56 11.53 4.46
CA VAL A 178 -14.38 10.65 5.32
C VAL A 178 -15.50 11.49 5.86
N LEU A 179 -16.72 11.08 5.60
CA LEU A 179 -17.95 11.79 5.97
C LEU A 179 -18.66 11.04 7.09
N THR A 180 -19.40 11.76 7.91
CA THR A 180 -20.44 11.17 8.78
C THR A 180 -21.58 10.63 7.92
N GLN A 181 -22.46 9.80 8.52
CA GLN A 181 -23.64 9.31 7.81
C GLN A 181 -24.52 10.47 7.31
N GLU A 182 -24.75 11.49 8.17
CA GLU A 182 -25.56 12.67 7.84
C GLU A 182 -24.97 13.47 6.67
N GLU A 183 -23.65 13.71 6.70
CA GLU A 183 -22.97 14.39 5.59
C GLU A 183 -23.04 13.59 4.28
N GLY A 184 -22.93 12.26 4.37
CA GLY A 184 -23.07 11.38 3.23
C GLY A 184 -24.48 11.41 2.62
N ASP A 185 -25.51 11.44 3.46
CA ASP A 185 -26.92 11.53 3.02
C ASP A 185 -27.21 12.89 2.39
N VAL A 186 -26.74 13.99 2.97
CA VAL A 186 -26.83 15.32 2.36
C VAL A 186 -26.10 15.39 1.01
N LEU A 187 -24.94 14.73 0.90
CA LEU A 187 -24.19 14.69 -0.36
C LEU A 187 -24.95 13.92 -1.45
N ARG A 188 -25.61 12.80 -1.12
CA ARG A 188 -26.46 12.04 -2.05
C ARG A 188 -27.64 12.86 -2.59
N GLU A 189 -28.25 13.68 -1.75
CA GLU A 189 -29.35 14.56 -2.17
C GLU A 189 -28.88 15.62 -3.18
N ARG A 190 -27.62 16.07 -3.06
CA ARG A 190 -27.07 17.11 -3.93
C ARG A 190 -26.44 16.55 -5.22
N VAL A 191 -25.87 15.34 -5.17
CA VAL A 191 -25.16 14.71 -6.28
C VAL A 191 -25.64 13.27 -6.39
N SER A 192 -26.54 13.02 -7.34
CA SER A 192 -27.23 11.73 -7.51
C SER A 192 -26.30 10.54 -7.75
N ASP A 193 -25.19 10.76 -8.45
CA ASP A 193 -24.28 9.68 -8.88
C ASP A 193 -22.93 9.67 -8.11
N VAL A 194 -22.88 10.30 -6.93
CA VAL A 194 -21.66 10.31 -6.13
C VAL A 194 -21.36 8.91 -5.58
N PRO A 195 -20.16 8.33 -5.87
CA PRO A 195 -19.79 7.04 -5.33
C PRO A 195 -19.46 7.18 -3.85
N LEU A 196 -20.21 6.55 -2.97
CA LEU A 196 -19.95 6.46 -1.54
C LEU A 196 -19.50 5.03 -1.21
N PHE A 197 -18.40 4.92 -0.48
CA PHE A 197 -17.86 3.65 -0.02
C PHE A 197 -17.98 3.56 1.50
N PRO A 198 -18.15 2.37 2.07
CA PRO A 198 -18.10 2.18 3.52
C PRO A 198 -16.80 2.74 4.08
N GLY A 199 -16.90 3.57 5.11
CA GLY A 199 -15.74 4.11 5.81
C GLY A 199 -15.06 3.09 6.72
N PRO A 200 -13.93 3.46 7.36
CA PRO A 200 -13.29 2.65 8.38
C PRO A 200 -14.29 2.28 9.47
N GLY A 201 -14.50 0.97 9.70
CA GLY A 201 -15.48 0.47 10.66
C GLY A 201 -16.87 0.15 10.08
N GLY A 202 -17.05 0.19 8.75
CA GLY A 202 -18.28 -0.26 8.07
C GLY A 202 -19.48 0.68 8.25
N ARG A 203 -19.23 1.96 8.52
CA ARG A 203 -20.26 3.00 8.65
C ARG A 203 -20.10 4.04 7.56
#